data_170f82aafb659499a1c7926f79aa99f3
#
_entry.id   170f82aafb659499a1c7926f79aa99f3
#
_cell.length_a   1.000
_cell.length_b   1.000
_cell.length_c   1.000
_cell.angle_alpha   90.00
_cell.angle_beta   90.00
_cell.angle_gamma   90.00
#
_symmetry.space_group_name_H-M   'P 1'
#
loop_
_entity.id
_entity.type
_entity.pdbx_description
1 polymer ?
#
loop_
_entity_poly.entity_id
_entity_poly.type
_entity_poly.pdbx_seq_one_letter_code
_entity_poly.pdbx_strand_id
1 'polypeptide(L)' 'SSHSAGGAEQTRSASDELSRLAVELNSMIEQFKV' A
#
# COMPACT_ATOMS: atom_id res chain seq x y z
N SER A 1 9.59 -22.87 -3.99
CA SER A 1 10.96 -22.42 -3.80
C SER A 1 10.98 -21.16 -2.95
N SER A 2 12.12 -20.91 -2.36
CA SER A 2 12.24 -19.73 -1.51
C SER A 2 12.07 -18.44 -2.30
N HIS A 3 12.36 -18.50 -3.57
CA HIS A 3 12.21 -17.35 -4.46
C HIS A 3 10.73 -16.95 -4.59
N SER A 4 9.88 -17.96 -4.80
CA SER A 4 8.45 -17.70 -4.96
C SER A 4 7.82 -17.25 -3.65
N ALA A 5 8.23 -17.87 -2.55
CA ALA A 5 7.69 -17.53 -1.24
C ALA A 5 8.09 -16.10 -0.85
N GLY A 6 9.34 -15.75 -1.09
CA GLY A 6 9.80 -14.40 -0.79
C GLY A 6 9.11 -13.35 -1.66
N GLY A 7 8.89 -13.68 -2.94
CA GLY A 7 8.22 -12.77 -3.85
C GLY A 7 6.78 -12.50 -3.46
N ALA A 8 6.07 -13.55 -3.03
CA ALA A 8 4.67 -13.41 -2.63
C ALA A 8 4.55 -12.55 -1.38
N GLU A 9 5.44 -12.75 -0.42
CA GLU A 9 5.43 -11.98 0.81
C GLU A 9 5.77 -10.52 0.55
N GLN A 10 6.74 -10.30 -0.33
CA GLN A 10 7.13 -8.95 -0.70
C GLN A 10 6.00 -8.22 -1.42
N THR A 11 5.30 -8.94 -2.29
CA THR A 11 4.17 -8.36 -3.03
C THR A 11 3.05 -7.98 -2.08
N ARG A 12 2.79 -8.83 -1.09
CA ARG A 12 1.75 -8.53 -0.11
C ARG A 12 2.11 -7.31 0.70
N SER A 13 3.37 -7.20 1.11
CA SER A 13 3.86 -6.04 1.84
C SER A 13 3.69 -4.77 1.03
N ALA A 14 4.06 -4.82 -0.24
CA ALA A 14 3.93 -3.68 -1.13
C ALA A 14 2.47 -3.29 -1.31
N SER A 15 1.58 -4.28 -1.44
CA SER A 15 0.16 -4.02 -1.58
C SER A 15 -0.42 -3.36 -0.35
N ASP A 16 0.00 -3.82 0.83
CA ASP A 16 -0.43 -3.22 2.08
C ASP A 16 0.00 -1.76 2.17
N GLU A 17 1.22 -1.51 1.76
CA GLU A 17 1.77 -0.16 1.79
C GLU A 17 1.04 0.74 0.81
N LEU A 18 0.73 0.23 -0.37
CA LEU A 18 -0.02 0.99 -1.36
C LEU A 18 -1.43 1.31 -0.87
N SER A 19 -2.06 0.36 -0.21
CA SER A 19 -3.40 0.58 0.35
C SER A 19 -3.37 1.68 1.40
N ARG A 20 -2.35 1.67 2.25
CA ARG A 20 -2.21 2.68 3.29
C ARG A 20 -1.95 4.05 2.67
N LEU A 21 -1.11 4.09 1.65
CA LEU A 21 -0.83 5.34 0.95
C LEU A 21 -2.08 5.90 0.29
N ALA A 22 -2.90 5.03 -0.27
CA ALA A 22 -4.14 5.46 -0.90
C ALA A 22 -5.08 6.10 0.11
N VAL A 23 -5.17 5.50 1.30
CA VAL A 23 -6.00 6.04 2.37
C VAL A 23 -5.46 7.39 2.84
N GLU A 24 -4.14 7.48 2.99
CA GLU A 24 -3.52 8.72 3.43
C GLU A 24 -3.70 9.82 2.40
N LEU A 25 -3.56 9.48 1.13
CA LEU A 25 -3.77 10.43 0.05
C LEU A 25 -5.20 10.95 0.05
N ASN A 26 -6.14 10.04 0.18
CA ASN A 26 -7.54 10.41 0.22
C ASN A 26 -7.83 11.33 1.41
N SER A 27 -7.24 11.03 2.54
CA SER A 27 -7.40 11.85 3.73
C SER A 27 -6.83 13.25 3.50
N MET A 28 -5.70 13.32 2.84
CA MET A 28 -5.06 14.60 2.53
C MET A 28 -5.93 15.44 1.61
N ILE A 29 -6.50 14.79 0.60
CA ILE A 29 -7.39 15.48 -0.34
C ILE A 29 -8.60 16.03 0.40
N GLU A 30 -9.14 15.25 1.32
CA GLU A 30 -10.29 15.68 2.11
C GLU A 30 -9.97 16.90 2.96
N GLN A 31 -8.75 16.97 3.47
CA GLN A 31 -8.33 18.11 4.29
C GLN A 31 -8.22 19.38 3.47
N PHE A 32 -7.82 19.26 2.23
CA PHE A 32 -7.68 20.43 1.35
C PHE A 32 -8.97 20.77 0.63
N LYS A 33 -9.96 19.93 0.77
CA LYS A 33 -11.25 20.17 0.13
C LYS A 33 -12.04 21.15 0.98
N VAL A 34 -12.41 22.22 0.37
CA VAL A 34 -13.18 23.29 1.07
C VAL A 34 -14.65 23.17 0.77
#